data_fe2ffbdc3f3f202550ee429dce0fadfa
#
_entry.id   fe2ffbdc3f3f202550ee429dce0fadfa
#
_cell.length_a   1.000
_cell.length_b   1.000
_cell.length_c   1.000
_cell.angle_alpha   90.00
_cell.angle_beta   90.00
_cell.angle_gamma   90.00
#
_symmetry.space_group_name_H-M   'P 1'
#
loop_
_entity.id
_entity.type
_entity.pdbx_description
1 polymer ?
#
loop_
_entity_poly.entity_id
_entity_poly.type
_entity_poly.pdbx_seq_one_letter_code
_entity_poly.pdbx_strand_id
1 'polypeptide(L)'
;MTLLKDCKLILRNKKVIIIGAGIAGLTAAMKLSTSGVSVEVYEQHEKPGGKIRYFKSKAGPIDAGPTVLTMHKVFEDLFNSCGHNINENLDFTKEEIIARHWWRDGSTLDLYSSFEKNFEEIKKFAGHKSALEFEKFNKFSESLFDFFKDPIIMSPKPKIFPLFLNSFVYWKLLKELLIRNKNLYNYLSENFSDYRLKQLFSRYSTYVGGSPFMSPSILSLIWNVECRGVWRVKGGMYNLAKEIETIAKKSDAQFFYKSKVKKILVKNNKITGIELDNSRVIHSNTVIFNGDPKALLDGLVGKDVKKAVSTKNVQKRSLSAYVWSFAAKTKGLKLRHHNVLFNKNYKNEFEDIKKGEIPKDPTLYICAQGNNNDPYPKENVLGRFEIIINGSPVSLNKTYNKQKEYAKCKEITFSILESMGLKIDLKPSEEMLTTPEEFNLMFPGSQGSLYGRTPHGITSTFMRPKNRNKIQGLLLVGGGTHPGAGIPMACLSGRHAAEMILKDLSLI
;
A
#
# COMPACT_ATOMS: atom_id res chain seq x y z
N MET A 1 26.72 6.59 32.11
CA MET A 1 25.78 5.46 32.32
C MET A 1 24.55 5.85 33.12
N THR A 2 24.67 6.64 34.17
CA THR A 2 23.57 7.07 35.07
C THR A 2 22.53 7.95 34.35
N LEU A 3 22.92 8.99 33.62
CA LEU A 3 22.04 9.88 32.89
C LEU A 3 21.14 9.16 31.83
N LEU A 4 21.64 8.12 31.17
CA LEU A 4 20.88 7.30 30.23
C LEU A 4 19.85 6.38 30.93
N LYS A 5 20.14 5.95 32.17
CA LYS A 5 19.20 5.18 32.99
C LYS A 5 18.08 6.06 33.51
N ASP A 6 18.39 7.28 33.95
CA ASP A 6 17.40 8.24 34.47
C ASP A 6 16.46 8.75 33.35
N CYS A 7 16.98 9.01 32.14
CA CYS A 7 16.15 9.31 30.96
C CYS A 7 15.20 8.17 30.63
N LYS A 8 15.66 6.90 30.64
CA LYS A 8 14.77 5.75 30.39
C LYS A 8 13.69 5.58 31.46
N LEU A 9 13.98 5.92 32.71
CA LEU A 9 13.01 5.83 33.82
C LEU A 9 11.90 6.89 33.68
N ILE A 10 12.28 8.12 33.30
CA ILE A 10 11.31 9.24 33.04
C ILE A 10 10.38 8.89 31.87
N LEU A 11 10.88 8.18 30.86
CA LEU A 11 10.13 7.80 29.68
C LEU A 11 9.14 6.65 29.90
N ARG A 12 9.46 5.71 30.78
CA ARG A 12 8.54 4.65 31.20
C ARG A 12 7.25 5.19 31.81
N ASN A 13 7.26 6.41 32.36
CA ASN A 13 6.07 7.10 32.86
C ASN A 13 5.24 7.79 31.76
N LYS A 14 5.73 7.82 30.50
CA LYS A 14 5.02 8.41 29.35
C LYS A 14 4.41 7.29 28.52
N LYS A 15 3.11 7.10 28.70
CA LYS A 15 2.37 6.07 27.98
C LYS A 15 1.83 6.60 26.66
N VAL A 16 2.07 5.85 25.57
CA VAL A 16 1.49 6.08 24.24
C VAL A 16 0.57 4.91 23.91
N ILE A 17 -0.67 5.21 23.54
CA ILE A 17 -1.64 4.23 23.05
C ILE A 17 -1.63 4.25 21.52
N ILE A 18 -1.59 3.07 20.91
CA ILE A 18 -1.68 2.90 19.45
C ILE A 18 -2.93 2.10 19.12
N ILE A 19 -3.81 2.67 18.29
CA ILE A 19 -5.02 2.01 17.81
C ILE A 19 -4.75 1.41 16.44
N GLY A 20 -4.69 0.08 16.38
CA GLY A 20 -4.46 -0.71 15.16
C GLY A 20 -3.01 -1.16 14.98
N ALA A 21 -2.80 -2.47 14.88
CA ALA A 21 -1.51 -3.13 14.65
C ALA A 21 -1.21 -3.33 13.15
N GLY A 22 -1.63 -2.42 12.27
CA GLY A 22 -1.15 -2.37 10.87
C GLY A 22 0.29 -1.85 10.81
N ILE A 23 0.95 -1.95 9.64
CA ILE A 23 2.39 -1.68 9.50
C ILE A 23 2.83 -0.32 10.06
N ALA A 24 2.02 0.74 9.94
CA ALA A 24 2.36 2.05 10.48
C ALA A 24 2.28 2.09 12.02
N GLY A 25 1.27 1.44 12.61
CA GLY A 25 1.16 1.29 14.06
C GLY A 25 2.27 0.44 14.64
N LEU A 26 2.62 -0.67 13.97
CA LEU A 26 3.76 -1.53 14.32
C LEU A 26 5.09 -0.76 14.27
N THR A 27 5.30 0.01 13.20
CA THR A 27 6.50 0.87 13.05
C THR A 27 6.60 1.89 14.18
N ALA A 28 5.49 2.55 14.51
CA ALA A 28 5.46 3.50 15.61
C ALA A 28 5.72 2.81 16.97
N ALA A 29 5.13 1.63 17.18
CA ALA A 29 5.34 0.83 18.39
C ALA A 29 6.81 0.45 18.55
N MET A 30 7.44 -0.12 17.51
CA MET A 30 8.84 -0.49 17.51
C MET A 30 9.74 0.72 17.83
N LYS A 31 9.55 1.84 17.10
CA LYS A 31 10.40 3.03 17.27
C LYS A 31 10.28 3.66 18.66
N LEU A 32 9.06 3.73 19.21
CA LEU A 32 8.82 4.29 20.53
C LEU A 32 9.33 3.38 21.65
N SER A 33 9.03 2.07 21.59
CA SER A 33 9.43 1.12 22.63
C SER A 33 10.94 0.94 22.69
N THR A 34 11.64 0.84 21.54
CA THR A 34 13.12 0.79 21.50
C THR A 34 13.76 2.08 22.04
N SER A 35 13.03 3.20 22.00
CA SER A 35 13.47 4.46 22.64
C SER A 35 13.09 4.55 24.13
N GLY A 36 12.47 3.52 24.72
CA GLY A 36 12.15 3.45 26.15
C GLY A 36 10.78 4.02 26.54
N VAL A 37 9.94 4.40 25.58
CA VAL A 37 8.57 4.89 25.82
C VAL A 37 7.64 3.69 26.11
N SER A 38 6.75 3.81 27.11
CA SER A 38 5.72 2.80 27.38
C SER A 38 4.66 2.81 26.24
N VAL A 39 4.46 1.66 25.59
CA VAL A 39 3.57 1.53 24.43
C VAL A 39 2.54 0.44 24.67
N GLU A 40 1.27 0.76 24.46
CA GLU A 40 0.16 -0.18 24.42
C GLU A 40 -0.51 -0.13 23.04
N VAL A 41 -0.59 -1.28 22.35
CA VAL A 41 -1.22 -1.41 21.04
C VAL A 41 -2.53 -2.17 21.16
N TYR A 42 -3.63 -1.58 20.72
CA TYR A 42 -4.97 -2.18 20.73
C TYR A 42 -5.40 -2.52 19.30
N GLU A 43 -5.60 -3.80 19.02
CA GLU A 43 -5.97 -4.32 17.71
C GLU A 43 -7.30 -5.10 17.81
N GLN A 44 -8.24 -4.80 16.89
CA GLN A 44 -9.54 -5.47 16.87
C GLN A 44 -9.47 -6.92 16.36
N HIS A 45 -8.48 -7.24 15.55
CA HIS A 45 -8.26 -8.59 14.98
C HIS A 45 -7.39 -9.45 15.90
N GLU A 46 -7.25 -10.74 15.53
CA GLU A 46 -6.45 -11.71 16.30
C GLU A 46 -4.94 -11.58 16.08
N LYS A 47 -4.52 -10.85 15.02
CA LYS A 47 -3.13 -10.83 14.54
C LYS A 47 -2.72 -9.44 14.09
N PRO A 48 -1.40 -9.14 14.11
CA PRO A 48 -0.86 -7.92 13.55
C PRO A 48 -0.87 -7.93 12.02
N GLY A 49 -0.50 -6.81 11.40
CA GLY A 49 -0.26 -6.64 9.98
C GLY A 49 -1.32 -5.80 9.27
N GLY A 50 -2.55 -5.75 9.76
CA GLY A 50 -3.63 -5.02 9.11
C GLY A 50 -3.87 -5.54 7.69
N LYS A 51 -3.57 -4.72 6.66
CA LYS A 51 -3.69 -5.13 5.25
C LYS A 51 -2.60 -6.11 4.80
N ILE A 52 -1.47 -6.21 5.51
CA ILE A 52 -0.48 -7.28 5.34
C ILE A 52 -1.01 -8.51 6.07
N ARG A 53 -1.73 -9.36 5.37
CA ARG A 53 -2.38 -10.53 5.89
C ARG A 53 -2.06 -11.76 5.04
N TYR A 54 -2.36 -12.93 5.55
CA TYR A 54 -2.21 -14.18 4.80
C TYR A 54 -3.46 -15.04 4.88
N PHE A 55 -3.66 -15.85 3.85
CA PHE A 55 -4.66 -16.90 3.77
C PHE A 55 -3.99 -18.26 4.03
N LYS A 56 -4.60 -19.12 4.86
CA LYS A 56 -4.06 -20.47 5.11
C LYS A 56 -4.36 -21.37 3.93
N SER A 57 -3.38 -22.17 3.50
CA SER A 57 -3.56 -23.18 2.46
C SER A 57 -2.72 -24.44 2.71
N LYS A 58 -3.01 -25.51 1.96
CA LYS A 58 -2.22 -26.74 1.97
C LYS A 58 -0.80 -26.56 1.43
N ALA A 59 -0.54 -25.53 0.62
CA ALA A 59 0.77 -25.19 0.09
C ALA A 59 1.57 -24.23 1.01
N GLY A 60 1.03 -23.92 2.19
CA GLY A 60 1.56 -22.91 3.12
C GLY A 60 0.75 -21.61 3.10
N PRO A 61 1.19 -20.60 3.87
CA PRO A 61 0.51 -19.31 3.93
C PRO A 61 0.63 -18.56 2.59
N ILE A 62 -0.49 -18.04 2.10
CA ILE A 62 -0.58 -17.23 0.87
C ILE A 62 -0.67 -15.77 1.31
N ASP A 63 0.23 -14.91 0.85
CA ASP A 63 0.05 -13.47 1.02
C ASP A 63 -1.27 -13.05 0.34
N ALA A 64 -2.12 -12.38 1.08
CA ALA A 64 -3.47 -12.01 0.66
C ALA A 64 -3.72 -10.50 0.88
N GLY A 65 -2.71 -9.72 0.56
CA GLY A 65 -2.66 -8.26 0.69
C GLY A 65 -1.60 -7.68 -0.22
N PRO A 66 -0.84 -6.67 0.20
CA PRO A 66 0.23 -6.12 -0.62
C PRO A 66 1.39 -7.13 -0.74
N THR A 67 1.76 -7.49 -1.97
CA THR A 67 2.81 -8.48 -2.29
C THR A 67 4.05 -7.84 -2.92
N VAL A 68 3.98 -6.60 -3.41
CA VAL A 68 5.10 -5.90 -4.02
C VAL A 68 5.82 -5.06 -2.97
N LEU A 69 7.04 -5.46 -2.58
CA LEU A 69 7.88 -4.69 -1.69
C LEU A 69 8.90 -3.86 -2.49
N THR A 70 8.74 -2.56 -2.42
CA THR A 70 9.69 -1.58 -2.99
C THR A 70 10.34 -0.77 -1.88
N MET A 71 11.30 0.11 -2.23
CA MET A 71 11.95 1.03 -1.28
C MET A 71 12.46 0.32 -0.01
N HIS A 72 13.11 -0.81 -0.18
CA HIS A 72 13.67 -1.64 0.92
C HIS A 72 14.46 -0.80 1.94
N LYS A 73 15.18 0.22 1.48
CA LYS A 73 15.92 1.16 2.31
C LYS A 73 15.10 1.82 3.44
N VAL A 74 13.79 2.01 3.24
CA VAL A 74 12.91 2.57 4.28
C VAL A 74 12.84 1.66 5.50
N PHE A 75 12.83 0.35 5.28
CA PHE A 75 12.80 -0.66 6.35
C PHE A 75 14.18 -0.84 6.98
N GLU A 76 15.25 -0.87 6.18
CA GLU A 76 16.63 -0.86 6.71
C GLU A 76 16.84 0.32 7.66
N ASP A 77 16.44 1.53 7.23
CA ASP A 77 16.57 2.74 8.05
C ASP A 77 15.72 2.69 9.32
N LEU A 78 14.55 2.07 9.27
CA LEU A 78 13.73 1.84 10.45
C LEU A 78 14.47 0.94 11.45
N PHE A 79 14.88 -0.26 11.02
CA PHE A 79 15.55 -1.23 11.87
C PHE A 79 16.86 -0.65 12.46
N ASN A 80 17.71 -0.06 11.62
CA ASN A 80 18.94 0.58 12.06
C ASN A 80 18.69 1.68 13.11
N SER A 81 17.64 2.50 12.90
CA SER A 81 17.27 3.56 13.86
C SER A 81 16.73 3.03 15.18
N CYS A 82 16.43 1.74 15.26
CA CYS A 82 16.00 1.02 16.46
C CYS A 82 17.09 0.12 17.03
N GLY A 83 18.33 0.17 16.49
CA GLY A 83 19.45 -0.64 16.94
C GLY A 83 19.44 -2.09 16.47
N HIS A 84 18.75 -2.38 15.37
CA HIS A 84 18.63 -3.72 14.78
C HIS A 84 19.09 -3.74 13.33
N ASN A 85 19.58 -4.87 12.85
CA ASN A 85 19.82 -5.12 11.45
C ASN A 85 18.65 -5.93 10.85
N ILE A 86 18.02 -5.44 9.81
CA ILE A 86 16.87 -6.10 9.19
C ILE A 86 17.19 -7.50 8.67
N ASN A 87 18.42 -7.73 8.22
CA ASN A 87 18.88 -9.01 7.65
C ASN A 87 19.22 -10.08 8.68
N GLU A 88 19.20 -9.77 10.00
CA GLU A 88 19.43 -10.77 11.04
C GLU A 88 18.27 -11.75 11.18
N ASN A 89 17.04 -11.29 10.93
CA ASN A 89 15.84 -12.08 11.17
C ASN A 89 14.94 -12.24 9.94
N LEU A 90 15.24 -11.53 8.84
CA LEU A 90 14.47 -11.54 7.60
C LEU A 90 15.38 -11.71 6.40
N ASP A 91 15.06 -12.70 5.56
CA ASP A 91 15.74 -12.91 4.29
C ASP A 91 14.96 -12.18 3.17
N PHE A 92 15.65 -11.30 2.46
CA PHE A 92 15.12 -10.59 1.31
C PHE A 92 15.78 -11.06 0.03
N THR A 93 14.98 -11.32 -0.99
CA THR A 93 15.46 -11.62 -2.33
C THR A 93 15.01 -10.51 -3.26
N LYS A 94 15.96 -9.85 -3.93
CA LYS A 94 15.66 -8.90 -5.01
C LYS A 94 15.26 -9.67 -6.25
N GLU A 95 14.09 -9.38 -6.82
CA GLU A 95 13.64 -10.02 -8.04
C GLU A 95 14.41 -9.46 -9.23
N GLU A 96 14.95 -10.35 -10.08
CA GLU A 96 15.60 -9.97 -11.33
C GLU A 96 14.55 -9.50 -12.34
N ILE A 97 13.49 -10.29 -12.52
CA ILE A 97 12.30 -9.93 -13.29
C ILE A 97 11.26 -9.38 -12.32
N ILE A 98 11.08 -8.06 -12.34
CA ILE A 98 10.16 -7.39 -11.43
C ILE A 98 8.71 -7.69 -11.73
N ALA A 99 8.35 -7.91 -13.01
CA ALA A 99 7.02 -8.38 -13.41
C ALA A 99 7.03 -8.88 -14.86
N ARG A 100 6.20 -9.87 -15.16
CA ARG A 100 5.90 -10.34 -16.51
C ARG A 100 4.53 -9.86 -16.93
N HIS A 101 4.44 -9.33 -18.15
CA HIS A 101 3.24 -8.76 -18.71
C HIS A 101 2.77 -9.55 -19.91
N TRP A 102 1.44 -9.78 -20.00
CA TRP A 102 0.80 -10.58 -21.04
C TRP A 102 -0.34 -9.79 -21.66
N TRP A 103 -0.45 -9.84 -23.01
CA TRP A 103 -1.56 -9.25 -23.74
C TRP A 103 -2.40 -10.31 -24.45
N ARG A 104 -3.60 -9.95 -24.87
CA ARG A 104 -4.54 -10.86 -25.53
C ARG A 104 -4.09 -11.32 -26.92
N ASP A 105 -3.14 -10.63 -27.53
CA ASP A 105 -2.50 -11.02 -28.80
C ASP A 105 -1.39 -12.08 -28.64
N GLY A 106 -1.19 -12.57 -27.41
CA GLY A 106 -0.15 -13.52 -27.05
C GLY A 106 1.24 -12.91 -26.79
N SER A 107 1.39 -11.58 -26.98
CA SER A 107 2.65 -10.91 -26.73
C SER A 107 2.99 -10.87 -25.23
N THR A 108 4.28 -10.91 -24.91
CA THR A 108 4.79 -10.97 -23.53
C THR A 108 5.99 -10.04 -23.40
N LEU A 109 6.06 -9.32 -22.27
CA LEU A 109 7.18 -8.45 -21.92
C LEU A 109 7.56 -8.64 -20.45
N ASP A 110 8.84 -8.95 -20.20
CA ASP A 110 9.44 -8.92 -18.87
C ASP A 110 10.03 -7.55 -18.58
N LEU A 111 9.78 -7.03 -17.39
CA LEU A 111 10.48 -5.85 -16.86
C LEU A 111 11.49 -6.26 -15.80
N TYR A 112 12.62 -5.56 -15.79
CA TYR A 112 13.78 -5.82 -14.93
C TYR A 112 14.11 -4.61 -14.05
N SER A 113 14.92 -4.83 -13.03
CA SER A 113 15.50 -3.74 -12.23
C SER A 113 16.77 -3.13 -12.88
N SER A 114 16.99 -3.32 -14.19
CA SER A 114 18.07 -2.72 -15.00
C SER A 114 17.46 -1.96 -16.17
N PHE A 115 17.92 -0.71 -16.35
CA PHE A 115 17.52 0.11 -17.49
C PHE A 115 17.93 -0.54 -18.82
N GLU A 116 19.17 -1.02 -18.90
CA GLU A 116 19.75 -1.59 -20.12
C GLU A 116 18.96 -2.82 -20.57
N LYS A 117 18.63 -3.71 -19.62
CA LYS A 117 17.79 -4.88 -19.92
C LYS A 117 16.41 -4.48 -20.41
N ASN A 118 15.77 -3.51 -19.75
CA ASN A 118 14.45 -3.00 -20.16
C ASN A 118 14.49 -2.37 -21.55
N PHE A 119 15.52 -1.60 -21.86
CA PHE A 119 15.70 -0.95 -23.17
C PHE A 119 15.79 -2.00 -24.28
N GLU A 120 16.61 -3.04 -24.11
CA GLU A 120 16.77 -4.12 -25.11
C GLU A 120 15.51 -4.99 -25.23
N GLU A 121 14.84 -5.30 -24.12
CA GLU A 121 13.59 -6.07 -24.16
C GLU A 121 12.45 -5.28 -24.83
N ILE A 122 12.30 -3.99 -24.56
CA ILE A 122 11.32 -3.14 -25.23
C ILE A 122 11.67 -2.96 -26.71
N LYS A 123 12.96 -2.87 -27.06
CA LYS A 123 13.40 -2.80 -28.45
C LYS A 123 13.03 -4.06 -29.23
N LYS A 124 13.21 -5.24 -28.64
CA LYS A 124 12.76 -6.52 -29.23
C LYS A 124 11.24 -6.59 -29.35
N PHE A 125 10.51 -6.12 -28.32
CA PHE A 125 9.06 -6.21 -28.20
C PHE A 125 8.30 -5.26 -29.09
N ALA A 126 8.75 -3.99 -29.20
CA ALA A 126 8.03 -2.91 -29.85
C ALA A 126 8.87 -2.04 -30.81
N GLY A 127 10.11 -2.44 -31.07
CA GLY A 127 11.03 -1.76 -31.99
C GLY A 127 11.86 -0.66 -31.34
N HIS A 128 12.90 -0.21 -32.06
CA HIS A 128 13.90 0.76 -31.58
C HIS A 128 13.26 2.11 -31.21
N LYS A 129 12.26 2.57 -31.97
CA LYS A 129 11.54 3.80 -31.65
C LYS A 129 10.92 3.77 -30.26
N SER A 130 10.25 2.66 -29.92
CA SER A 130 9.62 2.47 -28.61
C SER A 130 10.64 2.37 -27.47
N ALA A 131 11.84 1.83 -27.72
CA ALA A 131 12.92 1.83 -26.75
C ALA A 131 13.44 3.25 -26.47
N LEU A 132 13.56 4.11 -27.48
CA LEU A 132 13.90 5.53 -27.28
C LEU A 132 12.78 6.32 -26.57
N GLU A 133 11.52 6.00 -26.84
CA GLU A 133 10.37 6.55 -26.10
C GLU A 133 10.42 6.15 -24.63
N PHE A 134 10.77 4.89 -24.34
CA PHE A 134 10.97 4.39 -22.97
C PHE A 134 12.14 5.10 -22.26
N GLU A 135 13.26 5.32 -22.93
CA GLU A 135 14.40 6.05 -22.37
C GLU A 135 13.98 7.45 -21.89
N LYS A 136 13.23 8.19 -22.72
CA LYS A 136 12.70 9.51 -22.37
C LYS A 136 11.76 9.45 -21.17
N PHE A 137 10.86 8.48 -21.15
CA PHE A 137 9.94 8.23 -20.05
C PHE A 137 10.67 7.88 -18.76
N ASN A 138 11.70 7.01 -18.84
CA ASN A 138 12.50 6.62 -17.68
C ASN A 138 13.20 7.84 -17.05
N LYS A 139 13.85 8.69 -17.85
CA LYS A 139 14.50 9.95 -17.40
C LYS A 139 13.49 10.92 -16.77
N PHE A 140 12.28 11.01 -17.32
CA PHE A 140 11.21 11.82 -16.76
C PHE A 140 10.75 11.29 -15.39
N SER A 141 10.52 9.98 -15.29
CA SER A 141 10.12 9.29 -14.05
C SER A 141 11.17 9.45 -12.95
N GLU A 142 12.46 9.33 -13.29
CA GLU A 142 13.59 9.55 -12.38
C GLU A 142 13.63 10.98 -11.87
N SER A 143 13.54 11.97 -12.78
CA SER A 143 13.50 13.38 -12.42
C SER A 143 12.34 13.72 -11.48
N LEU A 144 11.17 13.10 -11.70
CA LEU A 144 10.01 13.25 -10.80
C LEU A 144 10.30 12.68 -9.41
N PHE A 145 10.87 11.48 -9.35
CA PHE A 145 11.18 10.86 -8.07
C PHE A 145 12.19 11.69 -7.28
N ASP A 146 13.28 12.11 -7.90
CA ASP A 146 14.34 12.90 -7.24
C ASP A 146 13.82 14.27 -6.77
N PHE A 147 12.94 14.90 -7.57
CA PHE A 147 12.31 16.16 -7.19
C PHE A 147 11.39 16.05 -5.97
N PHE A 148 10.61 14.96 -5.85
CA PHE A 148 9.62 14.79 -4.79
C PHE A 148 10.09 13.95 -3.59
N LYS A 149 11.19 13.20 -3.71
CA LYS A 149 11.67 12.27 -2.71
C LYS A 149 11.84 12.94 -1.33
N ASP A 150 12.77 13.89 -1.22
CA ASP A 150 13.12 14.47 0.08
C ASP A 150 12.08 15.47 0.60
N PRO A 151 11.56 16.41 -0.22
CA PRO A 151 10.64 17.42 0.31
C PRO A 151 9.22 16.87 0.58
N ILE A 152 8.82 15.78 -0.07
CA ILE A 152 7.46 15.25 0.04
C ILE A 152 7.44 13.84 0.63
N ILE A 153 8.13 12.87 -0.01
CA ILE A 153 8.01 11.45 0.34
C ILE A 153 8.67 11.17 1.68
N MET A 154 9.91 11.60 1.86
CA MET A 154 10.70 11.34 3.07
C MET A 154 10.46 12.36 4.19
N SER A 155 9.79 13.46 3.90
CA SER A 155 9.54 14.53 4.88
C SER A 155 8.30 14.24 5.74
N PRO A 156 8.35 14.44 7.07
CA PRO A 156 7.17 14.32 7.95
C PRO A 156 6.10 15.38 7.67
N LYS A 157 6.47 16.45 6.96
CA LYS A 157 5.55 17.49 6.46
C LYS A 157 5.94 17.85 5.03
N PRO A 158 4.98 17.89 4.09
CA PRO A 158 5.30 18.40 2.74
C PRO A 158 5.97 19.76 2.81
N LYS A 159 7.18 19.87 2.28
CA LYS A 159 7.95 21.10 2.23
C LYS A 159 7.83 21.69 0.82
N ILE A 160 6.91 22.63 0.63
CA ILE A 160 6.67 23.24 -0.70
C ILE A 160 7.76 24.24 -1.06
N PHE A 161 8.31 24.96 -0.07
CA PHE A 161 9.33 25.99 -0.30
C PHE A 161 10.61 25.49 -0.98
N PRO A 162 11.23 24.34 -0.60
CA PRO A 162 12.36 23.78 -1.34
C PRO A 162 12.03 23.44 -2.81
N LEU A 163 10.76 23.13 -3.13
CA LEU A 163 10.34 22.89 -4.51
C LEU A 163 10.44 24.17 -5.36
N PHE A 164 10.16 25.33 -4.77
CA PHE A 164 10.34 26.63 -5.44
C PHE A 164 11.82 27.00 -5.64
N LEU A 165 12.68 26.74 -4.65
CA LEU A 165 14.12 27.00 -4.77
C LEU A 165 14.77 26.17 -5.88
N ASN A 166 14.35 24.92 -6.05
CA ASN A 166 14.83 24.02 -7.09
C ASN A 166 14.07 24.20 -8.43
N SER A 167 13.13 25.13 -8.52
CA SER A 167 12.28 25.32 -9.71
C SER A 167 13.07 25.67 -10.96
N PHE A 168 14.21 26.35 -10.84
CA PHE A 168 15.06 26.70 -11.99
C PHE A 168 15.68 25.45 -12.64
N VAL A 169 16.18 24.50 -11.82
CA VAL A 169 16.76 23.24 -12.31
C VAL A 169 15.69 22.35 -12.90
N TYR A 170 14.51 22.32 -12.27
CA TYR A 170 13.38 21.45 -12.67
C TYR A 170 12.29 22.18 -13.47
N TRP A 171 12.61 23.35 -14.08
CA TRP A 171 11.64 24.17 -14.82
C TRP A 171 10.90 23.38 -15.90
N LYS A 172 11.60 22.56 -16.69
CA LYS A 172 10.99 21.71 -17.73
C LYS A 172 9.98 20.73 -17.13
N LEU A 173 10.34 20.15 -15.98
CA LEU A 173 9.48 19.21 -15.23
C LEU A 173 8.23 19.91 -14.71
N LEU A 174 8.37 21.05 -14.07
CA LEU A 174 7.26 21.86 -13.55
C LEU A 174 6.34 22.35 -14.67
N LYS A 175 6.89 22.75 -15.80
CA LYS A 175 6.12 23.12 -17.00
C LYS A 175 5.25 21.95 -17.48
N GLU A 176 5.83 20.76 -17.55
CA GLU A 176 5.09 19.54 -17.96
C GLU A 176 3.96 19.22 -16.98
N LEU A 177 4.23 19.28 -15.68
CA LEU A 177 3.26 18.95 -14.64
C LEU A 177 2.15 19.99 -14.45
N LEU A 178 2.49 21.28 -14.43
CA LEU A 178 1.60 22.36 -14.04
C LEU A 178 0.87 22.99 -15.25
N ILE A 179 1.60 23.20 -16.33
CA ILE A 179 1.06 23.89 -17.51
C ILE A 179 0.24 22.92 -18.35
N ARG A 180 0.79 21.74 -18.64
CA ARG A 180 0.08 20.72 -19.42
C ARG A 180 -0.99 20.00 -18.62
N ASN A 181 -0.84 19.90 -17.30
CA ASN A 181 -1.83 19.32 -16.37
C ASN A 181 -2.53 18.05 -16.87
N LYS A 182 -1.78 17.14 -17.51
CA LYS A 182 -2.35 15.95 -18.14
C LYS A 182 -2.58 14.85 -17.12
N ASN A 183 -3.63 14.07 -17.34
CA ASN A 183 -3.72 12.78 -16.68
C ASN A 183 -2.63 11.83 -17.20
N LEU A 184 -2.35 10.76 -16.43
CA LEU A 184 -1.28 9.82 -16.73
C LEU A 184 -1.45 9.17 -18.12
N TYR A 185 -2.68 8.73 -18.45
CA TYR A 185 -2.94 8.08 -19.72
C TYR A 185 -2.68 9.00 -20.92
N ASN A 186 -3.13 10.26 -20.86
CA ASN A 186 -2.90 11.23 -21.93
C ASN A 186 -1.42 11.55 -22.08
N TYR A 187 -0.69 11.72 -20.95
CA TYR A 187 0.75 11.90 -20.98
C TYR A 187 1.46 10.74 -21.67
N LEU A 188 1.12 9.49 -21.31
CA LEU A 188 1.71 8.30 -21.92
C LEU A 188 1.32 8.13 -23.38
N SER A 189 0.09 8.54 -23.75
CA SER A 189 -0.38 8.47 -25.14
C SER A 189 0.37 9.39 -26.09
N GLU A 190 0.94 10.49 -25.59
CA GLU A 190 1.78 11.39 -26.37
C GLU A 190 3.24 10.94 -26.43
N ASN A 191 3.68 10.13 -25.47
CA ASN A 191 5.08 9.75 -25.33
C ASN A 191 5.39 8.33 -25.80
N PHE A 192 4.38 7.47 -25.96
CA PHE A 192 4.54 6.12 -26.50
C PHE A 192 3.70 5.92 -27.75
N SER A 193 4.27 5.34 -28.79
CA SER A 193 3.55 4.95 -30.01
C SER A 193 2.87 3.58 -29.83
N ASP A 194 3.49 2.62 -29.17
CA ASP A 194 2.92 1.29 -28.92
C ASP A 194 1.85 1.32 -27.81
N TYR A 195 0.63 0.80 -28.10
CA TYR A 195 -0.48 0.81 -27.17
C TYR A 195 -0.24 -0.06 -25.92
N ARG A 196 0.55 -1.13 -26.05
CA ARG A 196 0.87 -2.05 -24.96
C ARG A 196 1.73 -1.37 -23.90
N LEU A 197 2.70 -0.56 -24.35
CA LEU A 197 3.53 0.23 -23.42
C LEU A 197 2.71 1.35 -22.74
N LYS A 198 1.78 1.99 -23.46
CA LYS A 198 0.83 2.94 -22.85
C LYS A 198 0.03 2.27 -21.75
N GLN A 199 -0.53 1.10 -22.01
CA GLN A 199 -1.33 0.32 -21.05
C GLN A 199 -0.47 -0.10 -19.85
N LEU A 200 0.73 -0.63 -20.10
CA LEU A 200 1.66 -1.07 -19.07
C LEU A 200 1.98 0.06 -18.09
N PHE A 201 2.49 1.18 -18.58
CA PHE A 201 2.91 2.30 -17.71
C PHE A 201 1.71 3.06 -17.10
N SER A 202 0.53 3.02 -17.72
CA SER A 202 -0.72 3.53 -17.13
C SER A 202 -1.14 2.79 -15.87
N ARG A 203 -0.80 1.48 -15.76
CA ARG A 203 -1.13 0.65 -14.60
C ARG A 203 -0.57 1.19 -13.29
N TYR A 204 0.52 1.95 -13.32
CA TYR A 204 1.11 2.50 -12.10
C TYR A 204 0.18 3.42 -11.30
N SER A 205 -0.87 3.99 -11.93
CA SER A 205 -1.89 4.72 -11.16
C SER A 205 -2.66 3.83 -10.18
N THR A 206 -2.84 2.54 -10.50
CA THR A 206 -3.57 1.60 -9.65
C THR A 206 -2.80 1.23 -8.37
N TYR A 207 -1.47 1.39 -8.34
CA TYR A 207 -0.62 1.17 -7.16
C TYR A 207 -0.98 2.10 -5.98
N VAL A 208 -1.61 3.22 -6.28
CA VAL A 208 -2.12 4.18 -5.29
C VAL A 208 -3.63 4.33 -5.37
N GLY A 209 -4.29 3.40 -6.06
CA GLY A 209 -5.74 3.29 -6.14
C GLY A 209 -6.41 4.33 -7.02
N GLY A 210 -5.77 4.72 -8.13
CA GLY A 210 -6.30 5.68 -9.09
C GLY A 210 -6.58 5.09 -10.47
N SER A 211 -7.54 5.70 -11.18
CA SER A 211 -7.72 5.50 -12.61
C SER A 211 -6.66 6.30 -13.38
N PRO A 212 -5.97 5.73 -14.39
CA PRO A 212 -4.98 6.46 -15.18
C PRO A 212 -5.59 7.61 -15.97
N PHE A 213 -6.88 7.52 -16.28
CA PHE A 213 -7.64 8.56 -16.98
C PHE A 213 -8.00 9.77 -16.12
N MET A 214 -7.78 9.70 -14.81
CA MET A 214 -8.07 10.76 -13.84
C MET A 214 -6.87 11.11 -12.94
N SER A 215 -5.91 10.24 -12.86
CA SER A 215 -4.69 10.41 -12.05
C SER A 215 -3.69 11.31 -12.77
N PRO A 216 -2.97 12.19 -12.08
CA PRO A 216 -2.00 13.09 -12.71
C PRO A 216 -0.75 12.35 -13.19
N SER A 217 -0.07 12.89 -14.19
CA SER A 217 1.15 12.36 -14.78
C SER A 217 2.33 12.24 -13.82
N ILE A 218 2.30 12.95 -12.68
CA ILE A 218 3.28 12.81 -11.59
C ILE A 218 3.39 11.35 -11.10
N LEU A 219 2.33 10.53 -11.24
CA LEU A 219 2.37 9.11 -10.84
C LEU A 219 3.31 8.26 -11.70
N SER A 220 3.86 8.81 -12.79
CA SER A 220 4.97 8.18 -13.52
C SER A 220 6.17 7.89 -12.62
N LEU A 221 6.38 8.65 -11.52
CA LEU A 221 7.45 8.40 -10.55
C LEU A 221 7.39 6.98 -9.95
N ILE A 222 6.21 6.32 -9.94
CA ILE A 222 6.06 4.97 -9.38
C ILE A 222 6.85 3.95 -10.19
N TRP A 223 6.97 4.14 -11.51
CA TRP A 223 7.89 3.35 -12.33
C TRP A 223 9.32 3.40 -11.79
N ASN A 224 9.84 4.61 -11.48
CA ASN A 224 11.18 4.75 -10.94
C ASN A 224 11.35 4.07 -9.58
N VAL A 225 10.31 4.08 -8.74
CA VAL A 225 10.31 3.35 -7.46
C VAL A 225 10.41 1.84 -7.69
N GLU A 226 9.66 1.31 -8.64
CA GLU A 226 9.63 -0.13 -8.92
C GLU A 226 10.89 -0.62 -9.63
N CYS A 227 11.40 0.12 -10.64
CA CYS A 227 12.58 -0.27 -11.39
C CYS A 227 13.88 -0.25 -10.56
N ARG A 228 13.92 0.49 -9.44
CA ARG A 228 15.03 0.43 -8.48
C ARG A 228 15.09 -0.91 -7.74
N GLY A 229 14.03 -1.68 -7.77
CA GLY A 229 13.93 -3.05 -7.28
C GLY A 229 12.61 -3.38 -6.62
N VAL A 230 12.24 -4.62 -6.79
CA VAL A 230 11.16 -5.29 -6.07
C VAL A 230 11.79 -6.42 -5.25
N TRP A 231 11.43 -6.50 -3.99
CA TRP A 231 11.95 -7.52 -3.09
C TRP A 231 10.85 -8.45 -2.63
N ARG A 232 11.21 -9.68 -2.42
CA ARG A 232 10.39 -10.70 -1.80
C ARG A 232 10.92 -10.99 -0.40
N VAL A 233 10.02 -11.11 0.55
CA VAL A 233 10.33 -11.57 1.91
C VAL A 233 10.19 -13.10 1.93
N LYS A 234 11.22 -13.81 2.35
CA LYS A 234 11.16 -15.28 2.51
C LYS A 234 10.06 -15.65 3.53
N GLY A 235 9.19 -16.58 3.13
CA GLY A 235 8.04 -16.97 3.93
C GLY A 235 6.84 -16.03 3.85
N GLY A 236 6.92 -14.97 3.03
CA GLY A 236 5.82 -14.05 2.74
C GLY A 236 5.93 -12.70 3.45
N MET A 237 5.16 -11.74 2.94
CA MET A 237 5.16 -10.34 3.42
C MET A 237 4.74 -10.22 4.89
N TYR A 238 3.91 -11.14 5.37
CA TYR A 238 3.45 -11.15 6.75
C TYR A 238 4.61 -11.26 7.78
N ASN A 239 5.72 -11.92 7.40
CA ASN A 239 6.90 -12.04 8.27
C ASN A 239 7.52 -10.68 8.58
N LEU A 240 7.48 -9.71 7.67
CA LEU A 240 7.94 -8.34 7.93
C LEU A 240 7.11 -7.69 9.07
N ALA A 241 5.79 -7.80 9.01
CA ALA A 241 4.92 -7.24 10.06
C ALA A 241 5.15 -7.93 11.42
N LYS A 242 5.30 -9.26 11.38
CA LYS A 242 5.56 -10.07 12.57
C LYS A 242 6.91 -9.75 13.22
N GLU A 243 7.96 -9.52 12.42
CA GLU A 243 9.28 -9.19 12.96
C GLU A 243 9.28 -7.81 13.63
N ILE A 244 8.64 -6.82 13.03
CA ILE A 244 8.49 -5.49 13.66
C ILE A 244 7.73 -5.60 14.99
N GLU A 245 6.66 -6.42 15.06
CA GLU A 245 5.96 -6.73 16.31
C GLU A 245 6.87 -7.39 17.33
N THR A 246 7.66 -8.38 16.91
CA THR A 246 8.57 -9.13 17.76
C THR A 246 9.60 -8.22 18.44
N ILE A 247 10.21 -7.32 17.67
CA ILE A 247 11.17 -6.33 18.19
C ILE A 247 10.49 -5.36 19.16
N ALA A 248 9.30 -4.88 18.81
CA ALA A 248 8.53 -3.99 19.68
C ALA A 248 8.20 -4.67 21.03
N LYS A 249 7.78 -5.95 21.02
CA LYS A 249 7.53 -6.75 22.23
C LYS A 249 8.78 -7.00 23.06
N LYS A 250 9.91 -7.32 22.42
CA LYS A 250 11.20 -7.44 23.10
C LYS A 250 11.66 -6.15 23.78
N SER A 251 11.11 -5.01 23.35
CA SER A 251 11.33 -3.67 23.91
C SER A 251 10.18 -3.20 24.81
N ASP A 252 9.47 -4.13 25.45
CA ASP A 252 8.40 -3.92 26.44
C ASP A 252 7.09 -3.30 25.87
N ALA A 253 6.87 -3.25 24.54
CA ALA A 253 5.57 -2.88 24.01
C ALA A 253 4.53 -3.97 24.26
N GLN A 254 3.35 -3.57 24.75
CA GLN A 254 2.24 -4.48 25.04
C GLN A 254 1.24 -4.48 23.88
N PHE A 255 0.78 -5.68 23.48
CA PHE A 255 -0.18 -5.85 22.40
C PHE A 255 -1.44 -6.55 22.89
N PHE A 256 -2.57 -5.90 22.70
CA PHE A 256 -3.90 -6.37 23.07
C PHE A 256 -4.71 -6.65 21.79
N TYR A 257 -4.77 -7.91 21.42
CA TYR A 257 -5.58 -8.38 20.28
C TYR A 257 -7.04 -8.60 20.70
N LYS A 258 -7.95 -8.70 19.71
CA LYS A 258 -9.41 -8.79 19.96
C LYS A 258 -9.92 -7.66 20.85
N SER A 259 -9.27 -6.50 20.79
CA SER A 259 -9.49 -5.36 21.65
C SER A 259 -9.88 -4.14 20.80
N LYS A 260 -11.15 -4.10 20.41
CA LYS A 260 -11.69 -3.03 19.59
C LYS A 260 -11.85 -1.75 20.39
N VAL A 261 -11.28 -0.65 19.89
CA VAL A 261 -11.49 0.68 20.46
C VAL A 261 -12.83 1.23 19.98
N LYS A 262 -13.73 1.50 20.91
CA LYS A 262 -15.05 2.06 20.68
C LYS A 262 -14.99 3.59 20.58
N LYS A 263 -14.16 4.22 21.42
CA LYS A 263 -14.11 5.68 21.49
C LYS A 263 -12.72 6.19 21.87
N ILE A 264 -12.28 7.25 21.20
CA ILE A 264 -11.13 8.08 21.62
C ILE A 264 -11.68 9.20 22.50
N LEU A 265 -11.16 9.30 23.73
CA LEU A 265 -11.64 10.26 24.73
C LEU A 265 -10.92 11.59 24.57
N VAL A 266 -11.70 12.66 24.42
CA VAL A 266 -11.20 14.03 24.22
C VAL A 266 -11.88 14.96 25.23
N LYS A 267 -11.08 15.75 25.96
CA LYS A 267 -11.56 16.81 26.84
C LYS A 267 -10.80 18.11 26.54
N ASN A 268 -11.50 19.22 26.38
CA ASN A 268 -10.87 20.52 26.05
C ASN A 268 -9.88 20.47 24.89
N ASN A 269 -10.24 19.76 23.81
CA ASN A 269 -9.40 19.56 22.60
C ASN A 269 -8.09 18.80 22.84
N LYS A 270 -7.96 18.05 23.93
CA LYS A 270 -6.81 17.23 24.29
C LYS A 270 -7.23 15.78 24.50
N ILE A 271 -6.38 14.85 24.11
CA ILE A 271 -6.58 13.42 24.39
C ILE A 271 -6.52 13.17 25.90
N THR A 272 -7.42 12.30 26.38
CA THR A 272 -7.40 11.80 27.77
C THR A 272 -7.35 10.28 27.85
N GLY A 273 -7.53 9.58 26.73
CA GLY A 273 -7.45 8.13 26.67
C GLY A 273 -8.32 7.52 25.57
N ILE A 274 -8.63 6.24 25.75
CA ILE A 274 -9.54 5.48 24.90
C ILE A 274 -10.55 4.69 25.74
N GLU A 275 -11.67 4.32 25.14
CA GLU A 275 -12.66 3.38 25.66
C GLU A 275 -12.75 2.19 24.71
N LEU A 276 -12.63 0.98 25.24
CA LEU A 276 -12.81 -0.27 24.49
C LEU A 276 -14.30 -0.62 24.37
N ASP A 277 -14.63 -1.56 23.52
CA ASP A 277 -16.01 -2.05 23.31
C ASP A 277 -16.61 -2.72 24.57
N ASN A 278 -15.78 -3.29 25.44
CA ASN A 278 -16.16 -3.80 26.76
C ASN A 278 -16.26 -2.71 27.85
N SER A 279 -16.30 -1.43 27.47
CA SER A 279 -16.39 -0.25 28.35
C SER A 279 -15.17 0.00 29.26
N ARG A 280 -14.08 -0.75 29.10
CA ARG A 280 -12.82 -0.48 29.82
C ARG A 280 -12.21 0.82 29.32
N VAL A 281 -11.89 1.74 30.23
CA VAL A 281 -11.21 3.01 29.92
C VAL A 281 -9.72 2.87 30.21
N ILE A 282 -8.90 3.32 29.25
CA ILE A 282 -7.45 3.38 29.37
C ILE A 282 -7.01 4.84 29.19
N HIS A 283 -6.36 5.37 30.22
CA HIS A 283 -5.89 6.75 30.21
C HIS A 283 -4.53 6.91 29.55
N SER A 284 -4.41 7.92 28.70
CA SER A 284 -3.16 8.42 28.10
C SER A 284 -3.38 9.79 27.51
N ASN A 285 -2.35 10.62 27.51
CA ASN A 285 -2.36 11.94 26.87
C ASN A 285 -1.91 11.89 25.40
N THR A 286 -1.51 10.70 24.90
CA THR A 286 -1.03 10.52 23.52
C THR A 286 -1.64 9.26 22.91
N VAL A 287 -2.30 9.42 21.78
CA VAL A 287 -2.92 8.35 21.00
C VAL A 287 -2.46 8.44 19.56
N ILE A 288 -1.98 7.33 19.01
CA ILE A 288 -1.73 7.15 17.58
C ILE A 288 -2.89 6.36 16.99
N PHE A 289 -3.57 6.93 15.99
CA PHE A 289 -4.65 6.27 15.26
C PHE A 289 -4.15 5.72 13.92
N ASN A 290 -4.12 4.40 13.79
CA ASN A 290 -3.70 3.67 12.58
C ASN A 290 -4.89 3.01 11.85
N GLY A 291 -6.07 3.62 11.94
CA GLY A 291 -7.23 3.26 11.11
C GLY A 291 -7.33 4.14 9.86
N ASP A 292 -8.37 3.90 9.05
CA ASP A 292 -8.65 4.82 7.94
C ASP A 292 -9.11 6.18 8.51
N PRO A 293 -8.52 7.31 8.08
CA PRO A 293 -8.90 8.63 8.58
C PRO A 293 -10.40 8.98 8.40
N LYS A 294 -11.07 8.35 7.42
CA LYS A 294 -12.52 8.54 7.24
C LYS A 294 -13.32 7.99 8.43
N ALA A 295 -12.83 6.97 9.12
CA ALA A 295 -13.47 6.47 10.35
C ALA A 295 -13.59 7.57 11.43
N LEU A 296 -12.63 8.49 11.50
CA LEU A 296 -12.72 9.67 12.38
C LEU A 296 -13.80 10.63 11.91
N LEU A 297 -13.84 10.94 10.60
CA LEU A 297 -14.87 11.82 10.04
C LEU A 297 -16.28 11.28 10.26
N ASP A 298 -16.46 9.98 10.07
CA ASP A 298 -17.75 9.30 10.25
C ASP A 298 -18.13 9.15 11.73
N GLY A 299 -17.19 9.38 12.66
CA GLY A 299 -17.41 9.29 14.10
C GLY A 299 -17.43 7.86 14.64
N LEU A 300 -16.83 6.89 13.91
CA LEU A 300 -16.81 5.48 14.29
C LEU A 300 -16.03 5.20 15.59
N VAL A 301 -15.14 6.12 15.96
CA VAL A 301 -14.39 6.08 17.23
C VAL A 301 -14.65 7.31 18.09
N GLY A 302 -15.89 7.82 18.05
CA GLY A 302 -16.36 8.97 18.84
C GLY A 302 -16.61 10.23 18.01
N LYS A 303 -17.58 11.05 18.46
CA LYS A 303 -17.96 12.29 17.74
C LYS A 303 -16.92 13.40 17.88
N ASP A 304 -16.22 13.45 19.02
CA ASP A 304 -15.27 14.53 19.35
C ASP A 304 -14.02 14.55 18.46
N VAL A 305 -13.69 13.40 17.84
CA VAL A 305 -12.53 13.27 16.95
C VAL A 305 -12.81 13.63 15.49
N LYS A 306 -14.04 13.92 15.10
CA LYS A 306 -14.38 14.31 13.71
C LYS A 306 -13.57 15.48 13.19
N LYS A 307 -13.27 16.45 14.07
CA LYS A 307 -12.48 17.65 13.74
C LYS A 307 -11.00 17.39 13.46
N ALA A 308 -10.49 16.17 13.74
CA ALA A 308 -9.12 15.78 13.44
C ALA A 308 -8.83 15.73 11.93
N VAL A 309 -9.85 15.54 11.11
CA VAL A 309 -9.75 15.46 9.65
C VAL A 309 -10.79 16.35 8.98
N SER A 310 -10.55 16.73 7.74
CA SER A 310 -11.54 17.44 6.94
C SER A 310 -12.17 16.52 5.90
N THR A 311 -13.43 16.74 5.57
CA THR A 311 -14.16 16.05 4.50
C THR A 311 -13.36 16.04 3.20
N LYS A 312 -12.76 17.18 2.85
CA LYS A 312 -11.95 17.39 1.65
C LYS A 312 -10.80 16.39 1.54
N ASN A 313 -10.24 15.95 2.69
CA ASN A 313 -9.04 15.10 2.74
C ASN A 313 -9.34 13.60 2.73
N VAL A 314 -10.59 13.18 2.98
CA VAL A 314 -10.91 11.76 3.19
C VAL A 314 -12.11 11.25 2.38
N GLN A 315 -12.99 12.12 1.86
CA GLN A 315 -14.26 11.71 1.28
C GLN A 315 -14.13 10.99 -0.07
N LYS A 316 -13.26 11.47 -0.98
CA LYS A 316 -13.06 10.83 -2.28
C LYS A 316 -12.21 9.57 -2.10
N ARG A 317 -12.80 8.41 -2.33
CA ARG A 317 -12.16 7.12 -2.06
C ARG A 317 -11.38 6.61 -3.27
N SER A 318 -10.27 5.93 -2.99
CA SER A 318 -9.47 5.21 -3.97
C SER A 318 -10.15 3.90 -4.38
N LEU A 319 -9.61 3.23 -5.37
CA LEU A 319 -10.04 1.90 -5.77
C LEU A 319 -10.02 0.92 -4.59
N SER A 320 -10.92 -0.04 -4.66
CA SER A 320 -10.92 -1.31 -3.94
C SER A 320 -10.39 -2.42 -4.85
N ALA A 321 -10.57 -3.68 -4.43
CA ALA A 321 -10.22 -4.84 -5.24
C ALA A 321 -11.12 -6.03 -4.91
N TYR A 322 -11.17 -6.98 -5.87
CA TYR A 322 -11.56 -8.36 -5.66
C TYR A 322 -10.28 -9.19 -5.62
N VAL A 323 -10.05 -9.94 -4.55
CA VAL A 323 -8.80 -10.65 -4.31
C VAL A 323 -9.07 -12.14 -4.11
N TRP A 324 -8.64 -12.95 -5.06
CA TRP A 324 -8.61 -14.40 -4.93
C TRP A 324 -7.33 -14.84 -4.23
N SER A 325 -7.44 -15.74 -3.27
CA SER A 325 -6.30 -16.33 -2.54
C SER A 325 -6.51 -17.85 -2.42
N PHE A 326 -5.69 -18.63 -3.14
CA PHE A 326 -5.86 -20.09 -3.19
C PHE A 326 -4.54 -20.81 -3.47
N ALA A 327 -4.52 -22.12 -3.16
CA ALA A 327 -3.48 -23.04 -3.60
C ALA A 327 -4.00 -23.92 -4.72
N ALA A 328 -3.24 -24.05 -5.82
CA ALA A 328 -3.64 -24.85 -6.98
C ALA A 328 -2.41 -25.35 -7.75
N LYS A 329 -2.62 -26.36 -8.61
CA LYS A 329 -1.68 -26.68 -9.68
C LYS A 329 -2.05 -25.88 -10.92
N THR A 330 -1.05 -25.44 -11.67
CA THR A 330 -1.26 -24.66 -12.90
C THR A 330 -0.50 -25.29 -14.08
N LYS A 331 -1.01 -25.03 -15.28
CA LYS A 331 -0.39 -25.44 -16.55
C LYS A 331 -0.61 -24.37 -17.61
N GLY A 332 0.36 -24.22 -18.51
CA GLY A 332 0.30 -23.37 -19.70
C GLY A 332 1.20 -22.14 -19.59
N LEU A 333 0.75 -21.03 -19.02
CA LEU A 333 1.57 -19.82 -18.91
C LEU A 333 2.75 -20.03 -17.94
N LYS A 334 3.96 -19.69 -18.38
CA LYS A 334 5.16 -19.68 -17.53
C LYS A 334 5.15 -18.43 -16.65
N LEU A 335 4.48 -18.51 -15.51
CA LEU A 335 4.36 -17.42 -14.56
C LEU A 335 5.71 -17.08 -13.89
N ARG A 336 5.91 -15.80 -13.59
CA ARG A 336 6.92 -15.29 -12.67
C ARG A 336 6.28 -14.99 -11.30
N HIS A 337 7.04 -14.46 -10.36
CA HIS A 337 6.44 -14.09 -9.07
C HIS A 337 5.32 -13.05 -9.25
N HIS A 338 5.57 -12.01 -10.04
CA HIS A 338 4.57 -11.00 -10.39
C HIS A 338 4.21 -11.08 -11.88
N ASN A 339 2.92 -11.16 -12.17
CA ASN A 339 2.40 -11.23 -13.54
C ASN A 339 1.22 -10.30 -13.70
N VAL A 340 1.07 -9.74 -14.90
CA VAL A 340 -0.06 -8.90 -15.27
C VAL A 340 -0.63 -9.40 -16.59
N LEU A 341 -1.90 -9.75 -16.58
CA LEU A 341 -2.64 -10.14 -17.76
C LEU A 341 -3.54 -8.96 -18.15
N PHE A 342 -3.19 -8.29 -19.24
CA PHE A 342 -3.91 -7.11 -19.68
C PHE A 342 -5.21 -7.46 -20.42
N ASN A 343 -6.21 -6.61 -20.22
CA ASN A 343 -7.47 -6.61 -20.95
C ASN A 343 -7.32 -6.04 -22.38
N LYS A 344 -8.38 -6.21 -23.19
CA LYS A 344 -8.42 -5.68 -24.56
C LYS A 344 -8.65 -4.17 -24.59
N ASN A 345 -9.51 -3.66 -23.72
CA ASN A 345 -9.87 -2.23 -23.69
C ASN A 345 -9.69 -1.68 -22.27
N TYR A 346 -8.55 -1.02 -22.07
CA TYR A 346 -8.17 -0.54 -20.74
C TYR A 346 -9.11 0.53 -20.18
N LYS A 347 -9.73 1.33 -21.03
CA LYS A 347 -10.67 2.38 -20.62
C LYS A 347 -11.96 1.81 -20.06
N ASN A 348 -12.49 0.76 -20.68
CA ASN A 348 -13.75 0.14 -20.25
C ASN A 348 -13.67 -0.44 -18.83
N GLU A 349 -12.51 -0.97 -18.40
CA GLU A 349 -12.29 -1.41 -17.03
C GLU A 349 -12.63 -0.31 -16.02
N PHE A 350 -12.11 0.91 -16.23
CA PHE A 350 -12.33 2.04 -15.32
C PHE A 350 -13.69 2.69 -15.46
N GLU A 351 -14.35 2.56 -16.62
CA GLU A 351 -15.74 2.98 -16.78
C GLU A 351 -16.70 2.08 -16.01
N ASP A 352 -16.51 0.75 -16.03
CA ASP A 352 -17.28 -0.19 -15.23
C ASP A 352 -17.06 0.05 -13.73
N ILE A 353 -15.80 0.22 -13.29
CA ILE A 353 -15.47 0.56 -11.91
C ILE A 353 -16.15 1.86 -11.47
N LYS A 354 -16.18 2.90 -12.33
CA LYS A 354 -16.84 4.17 -12.05
C LYS A 354 -18.35 4.01 -11.83
N LYS A 355 -18.99 3.06 -12.51
CA LYS A 355 -20.41 2.70 -12.32
C LYS A 355 -20.63 1.87 -11.04
N GLY A 356 -19.56 1.45 -10.35
CA GLY A 356 -19.63 0.54 -9.21
C GLY A 356 -19.90 -0.90 -9.62
N GLU A 357 -19.45 -1.32 -10.78
CA GLU A 357 -19.61 -2.67 -11.32
C GLU A 357 -18.29 -3.43 -11.29
N ILE A 358 -18.35 -4.76 -11.26
CA ILE A 358 -17.18 -5.61 -11.55
C ILE A 358 -16.88 -5.43 -13.04
N PRO A 359 -15.63 -5.07 -13.43
CA PRO A 359 -15.28 -4.93 -14.83
C PRO A 359 -15.56 -6.21 -15.62
N LYS A 360 -16.12 -6.09 -16.81
CA LYS A 360 -16.45 -7.24 -17.67
C LYS A 360 -15.20 -7.90 -18.28
N ASP A 361 -14.17 -7.11 -18.55
CA ASP A 361 -12.86 -7.56 -19.03
C ASP A 361 -11.76 -6.82 -18.21
N PRO A 362 -11.46 -7.26 -16.97
CA PRO A 362 -10.46 -6.61 -16.13
C PRO A 362 -9.04 -6.99 -16.52
N THR A 363 -8.10 -6.13 -16.18
CA THR A 363 -6.69 -6.50 -16.01
C THR A 363 -6.55 -7.37 -14.76
N LEU A 364 -5.87 -8.52 -14.87
CA LEU A 364 -5.58 -9.38 -13.75
C LEU A 364 -4.13 -9.23 -13.32
N TYR A 365 -3.90 -8.93 -12.04
CA TYR A 365 -2.58 -9.08 -11.45
C TYR A 365 -2.51 -10.43 -10.73
N ILE A 366 -1.45 -11.20 -10.96
CA ILE A 366 -1.24 -12.53 -10.34
C ILE A 366 0.10 -12.51 -9.62
N CYS A 367 0.05 -12.66 -8.29
CA CYS A 367 1.22 -13.02 -7.50
C CYS A 367 1.27 -14.55 -7.36
N ALA A 368 2.26 -15.16 -8.01
CA ALA A 368 2.46 -16.59 -8.00
C ALA A 368 3.64 -16.90 -7.06
N GLN A 369 3.32 -17.32 -5.82
CA GLN A 369 4.25 -17.38 -4.71
C GLN A 369 4.99 -18.73 -4.59
N GLY A 370 4.82 -19.62 -5.57
CA GLY A 370 5.41 -20.96 -5.53
C GLY A 370 4.91 -21.78 -4.33
N ASN A 371 5.81 -22.56 -3.72
CA ASN A 371 5.53 -23.32 -2.50
C ASN A 371 6.65 -23.09 -1.46
N ASN A 372 6.62 -23.83 -0.34
CA ASN A 372 7.62 -23.66 0.71
C ASN A 372 9.06 -24.01 0.30
N ASN A 373 9.22 -24.89 -0.70
CA ASN A 373 10.53 -25.38 -1.15
C ASN A 373 11.06 -24.62 -2.38
N ASP A 374 10.15 -24.05 -3.19
CA ASP A 374 10.49 -23.29 -4.39
C ASP A 374 9.66 -22.01 -4.46
N PRO A 375 10.28 -20.86 -4.46
CA PRO A 375 9.61 -19.56 -4.46
C PRO A 375 8.91 -19.24 -5.80
N TYR A 376 9.24 -19.97 -6.87
CA TYR A 376 8.60 -19.78 -8.18
C TYR A 376 7.59 -20.90 -8.46
N PRO A 377 6.48 -20.57 -9.12
CA PRO A 377 5.50 -21.58 -9.48
C PRO A 377 6.08 -22.53 -10.54
N LYS A 378 5.86 -23.82 -10.34
CA LYS A 378 6.20 -24.86 -11.33
C LYS A 378 4.92 -25.49 -11.87
N GLU A 379 4.96 -25.86 -13.14
CA GLU A 379 3.84 -26.52 -13.80
C GLU A 379 3.51 -27.87 -13.11
N ASN A 380 2.22 -28.12 -12.90
CA ASN A 380 1.70 -29.31 -12.22
C ASN A 380 2.16 -29.49 -10.74
N VAL A 381 2.79 -28.49 -10.15
CA VAL A 381 3.15 -28.48 -8.73
C VAL A 381 2.20 -27.55 -7.99
N LEU A 382 1.79 -27.97 -6.78
CA LEU A 382 0.90 -27.17 -5.93
C LEU A 382 1.62 -25.86 -5.54
N GLY A 383 1.13 -24.75 -6.05
CA GLY A 383 1.60 -23.39 -5.79
C GLY A 383 0.57 -22.57 -5.04
N ARG A 384 0.95 -21.37 -4.61
CA ARG A 384 0.13 -20.39 -3.91
C ARG A 384 -0.10 -19.18 -4.80
N PHE A 385 -1.33 -18.74 -4.90
CA PHE A 385 -1.72 -17.68 -5.81
C PHE A 385 -2.56 -16.62 -5.12
N GLU A 386 -2.25 -15.37 -5.39
CA GLU A 386 -3.12 -14.23 -5.18
C GLU A 386 -3.45 -13.62 -6.55
N ILE A 387 -4.73 -13.43 -6.84
CA ILE A 387 -5.18 -12.75 -8.07
C ILE A 387 -5.99 -11.53 -7.68
N ILE A 388 -5.60 -10.36 -8.20
CA ILE A 388 -6.22 -9.09 -7.88
C ILE A 388 -6.89 -8.50 -9.12
N ILE A 389 -8.14 -8.11 -8.96
CA ILE A 389 -8.94 -7.34 -9.91
C ILE A 389 -9.26 -6.01 -9.25
N ASN A 390 -9.04 -4.89 -9.97
CA ASN A 390 -9.47 -3.58 -9.48
C ASN A 390 -10.99 -3.52 -9.31
N GLY A 391 -11.44 -2.95 -8.20
CA GLY A 391 -12.84 -2.78 -7.87
C GLY A 391 -13.21 -1.38 -7.44
N SER A 392 -14.49 -1.08 -7.45
CA SER A 392 -15.05 0.15 -6.90
C SER A 392 -15.00 0.12 -5.37
N PRO A 393 -14.81 1.25 -4.68
CA PRO A 393 -15.17 1.34 -3.28
C PRO A 393 -16.66 1.08 -3.08
N VAL A 394 -17.02 0.58 -1.89
CA VAL A 394 -18.40 0.27 -1.53
C VAL A 394 -19.27 1.52 -1.57
N SER A 395 -20.39 1.44 -2.27
CA SER A 395 -21.43 2.47 -2.27
C SER A 395 -22.42 2.17 -1.14
N LEU A 396 -22.67 3.19 -0.30
CA LEU A 396 -23.65 3.08 0.79
C LEU A 396 -25.09 2.87 0.29
N ASN A 397 -25.35 3.13 -0.99
CA ASN A 397 -26.68 3.04 -1.62
C ASN A 397 -26.90 1.73 -2.37
N LYS A 398 -25.94 0.80 -2.39
CA LYS A 398 -26.04 -0.49 -3.08
C LYS A 398 -26.26 -1.62 -2.09
N THR A 399 -27.26 -2.44 -2.32
CA THR A 399 -27.43 -3.69 -1.57
C THR A 399 -26.36 -4.69 -2.00
N TYR A 400 -25.56 -5.12 -1.06
CA TYR A 400 -24.53 -6.13 -1.27
C TYR A 400 -25.14 -7.53 -1.31
N ASN A 401 -24.79 -8.31 -2.34
CA ASN A 401 -25.13 -9.73 -2.44
C ASN A 401 -23.85 -10.52 -2.72
N LYS A 402 -23.32 -11.15 -1.68
CA LYS A 402 -22.05 -11.88 -1.74
C LYS A 402 -22.06 -12.99 -2.79
N GLN A 403 -23.12 -13.79 -2.86
CA GLN A 403 -23.22 -14.93 -3.79
C GLN A 403 -23.22 -14.44 -5.25
N LYS A 404 -23.96 -13.37 -5.55
CA LYS A 404 -24.01 -12.79 -6.89
C LYS A 404 -22.65 -12.21 -7.31
N GLU A 405 -21.98 -11.50 -6.40
CA GLU A 405 -20.64 -10.95 -6.67
C GLU A 405 -19.60 -12.05 -6.84
N TYR A 406 -19.64 -13.08 -5.98
CA TYR A 406 -18.79 -14.25 -6.11
C TYR A 406 -18.97 -14.94 -7.47
N ALA A 407 -20.22 -15.27 -7.83
CA ALA A 407 -20.52 -15.96 -9.09
C ALA A 407 -19.98 -15.17 -10.30
N LYS A 408 -20.27 -13.87 -10.36
CA LYS A 408 -19.80 -12.98 -11.43
C LYS A 408 -18.28 -12.85 -11.45
N CYS A 409 -17.64 -12.62 -10.30
CA CYS A 409 -16.18 -12.50 -10.20
C CYS A 409 -15.48 -13.80 -10.60
N LYS A 410 -16.01 -14.95 -10.18
CA LYS A 410 -15.53 -16.29 -10.55
C LYS A 410 -15.57 -16.48 -12.06
N GLU A 411 -16.74 -16.29 -12.67
CA GLU A 411 -16.93 -16.44 -14.12
C GLU A 411 -15.92 -15.58 -14.89
N ILE A 412 -15.86 -14.29 -14.61
CA ILE A 412 -14.96 -13.36 -15.29
C ILE A 412 -13.48 -13.76 -15.11
N THR A 413 -13.07 -14.02 -13.87
CA THR A 413 -11.65 -14.29 -13.56
C THR A 413 -11.17 -15.55 -14.27
N PHE A 414 -11.87 -16.66 -14.08
CA PHE A 414 -11.38 -17.97 -14.56
C PHE A 414 -11.55 -18.13 -16.06
N SER A 415 -12.58 -17.53 -16.68
CA SER A 415 -12.71 -17.47 -18.15
C SER A 415 -11.56 -16.68 -18.80
N ILE A 416 -11.13 -15.57 -18.19
CA ILE A 416 -9.97 -14.81 -18.66
C ILE A 416 -8.69 -15.65 -18.58
N LEU A 417 -8.43 -16.27 -17.44
CA LEU A 417 -7.25 -17.11 -17.23
C LEU A 417 -7.17 -18.23 -18.28
N GLU A 418 -8.28 -18.93 -18.48
CA GLU A 418 -8.37 -20.01 -19.47
C GLU A 418 -8.18 -19.50 -20.90
N SER A 419 -8.83 -18.38 -21.26
CA SER A 419 -8.69 -17.76 -22.59
C SER A 419 -7.28 -17.30 -22.90
N MET A 420 -6.48 -16.99 -21.88
CA MET A 420 -5.06 -16.65 -22.01
C MET A 420 -4.12 -17.87 -21.92
N GLY A 421 -4.66 -19.06 -21.78
CA GLY A 421 -3.89 -20.31 -21.75
C GLY A 421 -3.38 -20.71 -20.36
N LEU A 422 -3.82 -20.07 -19.27
CA LEU A 422 -3.53 -20.52 -17.91
C LEU A 422 -4.64 -21.42 -17.39
N LYS A 423 -4.35 -22.71 -17.33
CA LYS A 423 -5.23 -23.72 -16.72
C LYS A 423 -4.90 -23.84 -15.24
N ILE A 424 -5.93 -23.79 -14.40
CA ILE A 424 -5.83 -23.89 -12.94
C ILE A 424 -6.68 -25.07 -12.49
N ASP A 425 -6.03 -26.05 -11.86
CA ASP A 425 -6.71 -27.20 -11.24
C ASP A 425 -7.22 -26.77 -9.86
N LEU A 426 -8.41 -26.15 -9.86
CA LEU A 426 -9.07 -25.59 -8.68
C LEU A 426 -10.59 -25.67 -8.81
N LYS A 427 -11.26 -25.99 -7.72
CA LYS A 427 -12.68 -25.74 -7.53
C LYS A 427 -12.84 -24.49 -6.66
N PRO A 428 -13.07 -23.30 -7.25
CA PRO A 428 -13.17 -22.07 -6.49
C PRO A 428 -14.30 -22.09 -5.47
N SER A 429 -14.08 -21.51 -4.28
CA SER A 429 -15.09 -21.30 -3.24
C SER A 429 -15.17 -19.83 -2.81
N GLU A 430 -16.29 -19.45 -2.18
CA GLU A 430 -16.49 -18.07 -1.71
C GLU A 430 -15.43 -17.61 -0.70
N GLU A 431 -14.91 -18.52 0.11
CA GLU A 431 -13.90 -18.23 1.13
C GLU A 431 -12.56 -17.80 0.54
N MET A 432 -12.29 -18.16 -0.72
CA MET A 432 -11.07 -17.79 -1.45
C MET A 432 -11.13 -16.37 -2.01
N LEU A 433 -12.32 -15.75 -2.07
CA LEU A 433 -12.52 -14.41 -2.60
C LEU A 433 -12.70 -13.40 -1.48
N THR A 434 -11.91 -12.35 -1.46
CA THR A 434 -12.13 -11.17 -0.63
C THR A 434 -12.70 -10.06 -1.50
N THR A 435 -13.85 -9.54 -1.14
CA THR A 435 -14.59 -8.50 -1.88
C THR A 435 -14.35 -7.09 -1.28
N PRO A 436 -14.73 -6.01 -1.99
CA PRO A 436 -14.71 -4.66 -1.44
C PRO A 436 -15.49 -4.52 -0.13
N GLU A 437 -16.62 -5.22 0.02
CA GLU A 437 -17.42 -5.21 1.24
C GLU A 437 -16.68 -5.85 2.42
N GLU A 438 -16.02 -6.99 2.18
CA GLU A 438 -15.22 -7.66 3.20
C GLU A 438 -14.03 -6.79 3.62
N PHE A 439 -13.41 -6.05 2.69
CA PHE A 439 -12.40 -5.05 3.05
C PHE A 439 -12.99 -3.91 3.91
N ASN A 440 -14.22 -3.48 3.64
CA ASN A 440 -14.90 -2.47 4.47
C ASN A 440 -15.19 -2.98 5.89
N LEU A 441 -15.59 -4.24 6.02
CA LEU A 441 -15.81 -4.89 7.32
C LEU A 441 -14.49 -5.04 8.11
N MET A 442 -13.43 -5.47 7.45
CA MET A 442 -12.11 -5.61 8.08
C MET A 442 -11.49 -4.25 8.47
N PHE A 443 -11.72 -3.21 7.67
CA PHE A 443 -11.14 -1.87 7.86
C PHE A 443 -12.25 -0.80 7.89
N PRO A 444 -12.97 -0.65 9.02
CA PRO A 444 -14.12 0.25 9.15
C PRO A 444 -13.79 1.68 8.73
N GLY A 445 -14.72 2.32 8.02
CA GLY A 445 -14.56 3.67 7.47
C GLY A 445 -13.82 3.71 6.13
N SER A 446 -13.20 2.62 5.70
CA SER A 446 -12.49 2.58 4.41
C SER A 446 -13.42 2.60 3.20
N GLN A 447 -14.67 2.19 3.34
CA GLN A 447 -15.57 1.88 2.23
C GLN A 447 -14.95 0.84 1.27
N GLY A 448 -14.17 -0.11 1.79
CA GLY A 448 -13.43 -1.09 1.00
C GLY A 448 -12.22 -0.53 0.24
N SER A 449 -12.00 0.77 0.27
CA SER A 449 -10.87 1.42 -0.37
C SER A 449 -9.53 0.98 0.24
N LEU A 450 -8.60 0.52 -0.60
CA LEU A 450 -7.33 -0.02 -0.12
C LEU A 450 -6.27 1.04 0.15
N TYR A 451 -6.39 2.20 -0.49
CA TYR A 451 -5.36 3.24 -0.53
C TYR A 451 -5.81 4.57 0.11
N GLY A 452 -6.98 4.59 0.77
CA GLY A 452 -7.54 5.78 1.40
C GLY A 452 -8.09 6.77 0.36
N ARG A 453 -7.63 8.02 0.37
CA ARG A 453 -8.04 9.03 -0.60
C ARG A 453 -7.55 8.69 -2.02
N THR A 454 -8.43 8.88 -3.02
CA THR A 454 -8.05 8.76 -4.45
C THR A 454 -6.99 9.79 -4.86
N PRO A 455 -6.04 9.43 -5.75
CA PRO A 455 -5.04 10.35 -6.27
C PRO A 455 -5.54 11.22 -7.44
N HIS A 456 -6.83 11.21 -7.74
CA HIS A 456 -7.39 11.92 -8.89
C HIS A 456 -7.22 13.44 -8.75
N GLY A 457 -6.62 14.06 -9.77
CA GLY A 457 -6.27 15.49 -9.82
C GLY A 457 -4.94 15.83 -9.14
N ILE A 458 -4.25 16.84 -9.66
CA ILE A 458 -2.88 17.26 -9.28
C ILE A 458 -2.73 17.48 -7.77
N THR A 459 -3.66 18.18 -7.15
CA THR A 459 -3.58 18.51 -5.72
C THR A 459 -3.88 17.33 -4.81
N SER A 460 -4.57 16.30 -5.31
CA SER A 460 -5.07 15.18 -4.50
C SER A 460 -3.96 14.36 -3.85
N THR A 461 -2.82 14.24 -4.53
CA THR A 461 -1.65 13.51 -4.04
C THR A 461 -1.09 14.13 -2.74
N PHE A 462 -1.23 15.46 -2.57
CA PHE A 462 -0.72 16.20 -1.42
C PHE A 462 -1.78 16.48 -0.34
N MET A 463 -3.04 16.11 -0.57
CA MET A 463 -4.15 16.45 0.31
C MET A 463 -4.49 15.39 1.35
N ARG A 464 -3.65 14.40 1.55
CA ARG A 464 -3.84 13.40 2.61
C ARG A 464 -3.73 14.05 4.00
N PRO A 465 -4.48 13.57 5.01
CA PRO A 465 -4.32 14.05 6.39
C PRO A 465 -2.85 13.94 6.83
N LYS A 466 -2.37 14.92 7.57
CA LYS A 466 -1.02 14.92 8.18
C LYS A 466 -1.03 14.09 9.47
N ASN A 467 0.14 13.70 9.97
CA ASN A 467 0.25 13.02 11.26
C ASN A 467 -0.35 13.87 12.39
N ARG A 468 0.02 15.16 12.50
CA ARG A 468 -0.58 16.09 13.47
C ARG A 468 -1.88 16.68 12.93
N ASN A 469 -2.81 16.93 13.83
CA ASN A 469 -4.13 17.49 13.55
C ASN A 469 -4.53 18.51 14.63
N LYS A 470 -5.81 18.91 14.64
CA LYS A 470 -6.33 19.94 15.57
C LYS A 470 -6.51 19.45 17.02
N ILE A 471 -6.43 18.14 17.29
CA ILE A 471 -6.60 17.57 18.63
C ILE A 471 -5.20 17.30 19.21
N GLN A 472 -4.89 17.96 20.30
CA GLN A 472 -3.61 17.79 20.98
C GLN A 472 -3.47 16.37 21.52
N GLY A 473 -2.34 15.72 21.28
CA GLY A 473 -2.07 14.34 21.69
C GLY A 473 -2.62 13.27 20.74
N LEU A 474 -3.37 13.62 19.68
CA LEU A 474 -3.79 12.69 18.64
C LEU A 474 -2.87 12.78 17.44
N LEU A 475 -2.28 11.64 17.03
CA LEU A 475 -1.52 11.53 15.78
C LEU A 475 -2.19 10.51 14.86
N LEU A 476 -2.15 10.76 13.55
CA LEU A 476 -2.71 9.88 12.53
C LEU A 476 -1.57 9.21 11.75
N VAL A 477 -1.68 7.90 11.52
CA VAL A 477 -0.69 7.15 10.74
C VAL A 477 -1.35 6.18 9.77
N GLY A 478 -0.59 5.66 8.82
CA GLY A 478 -1.04 4.63 7.87
C GLY A 478 -1.16 5.11 6.44
N GLY A 479 -1.53 4.21 5.54
CA GLY A 479 -1.65 4.48 4.11
C GLY A 479 -2.73 5.48 3.71
N GLY A 480 -3.63 5.84 4.62
CA GLY A 480 -4.62 6.90 4.44
C GLY A 480 -4.11 8.31 4.78
N THR A 481 -2.94 8.42 5.41
CA THR A 481 -2.27 9.65 5.84
C THR A 481 -1.03 9.94 5.00
N HIS A 482 -0.43 11.12 5.22
CA HIS A 482 0.87 11.47 4.65
C HIS A 482 1.96 10.51 5.15
N PRO A 483 2.92 10.08 4.31
CA PRO A 483 3.15 10.49 2.91
C PRO A 483 2.23 9.82 1.89
N GLY A 484 1.55 8.72 2.20
CA GLY A 484 0.61 8.13 1.26
C GLY A 484 0.39 6.64 1.38
N ALA A 485 -0.11 6.04 0.31
CA ALA A 485 -0.41 4.62 0.20
C ALA A 485 0.83 3.79 -0.18
N GLY A 486 0.81 2.52 0.17
CA GLY A 486 1.89 1.55 0.00
C GLY A 486 2.59 1.23 1.31
N ILE A 487 3.20 0.02 1.39
CA ILE A 487 3.84 -0.46 2.63
C ILE A 487 4.96 0.49 3.09
N PRO A 488 5.90 0.93 2.21
CA PRO A 488 6.95 1.85 2.62
C PRO A 488 6.42 3.20 3.11
N MET A 489 5.37 3.72 2.45
CA MET A 489 4.74 4.98 2.84
C MET A 489 4.05 4.88 4.20
N ALA A 490 3.36 3.76 4.46
CA ALA A 490 2.75 3.52 5.76
C ALA A 490 3.80 3.36 6.87
N CYS A 491 4.91 2.69 6.59
CA CYS A 491 6.07 2.61 7.48
C CYS A 491 6.61 4.02 7.81
N LEU A 492 6.90 4.85 6.80
CA LEU A 492 7.32 6.25 6.99
C LEU A 492 6.32 7.05 7.82
N SER A 493 5.02 6.87 7.59
CA SER A 493 3.97 7.54 8.36
C SER A 493 4.05 7.21 9.85
N GLY A 494 4.25 5.93 10.19
CA GLY A 494 4.44 5.48 11.57
C GLY A 494 5.71 6.01 12.21
N ARG A 495 6.84 5.94 11.46
CA ARG A 495 8.14 6.47 11.89
C ARG A 495 8.08 7.97 12.18
N HIS A 496 7.49 8.75 11.27
CA HIS A 496 7.34 10.20 11.44
C HIS A 496 6.52 10.56 12.70
N ALA A 497 5.44 9.82 12.96
CA ALA A 497 4.65 10.06 14.17
C ALA A 497 5.44 9.73 15.45
N ALA A 498 6.19 8.63 15.46
CA ALA A 498 7.06 8.28 16.57
C ALA A 498 8.15 9.33 16.82
N GLU A 499 8.85 9.77 15.78
CA GLU A 499 9.87 10.82 15.86
C GLU A 499 9.28 12.15 16.37
N MET A 500 8.07 12.51 15.95
CA MET A 500 7.37 13.70 16.48
C MET A 500 7.09 13.58 17.98
N ILE A 501 6.69 12.40 18.46
CA ILE A 501 6.43 12.16 19.89
C ILE A 501 7.76 12.22 20.66
N LEU A 502 8.81 11.56 20.18
CA LEU A 502 10.13 11.59 20.81
C LEU A 502 10.68 13.01 20.93
N LYS A 503 10.49 13.81 19.87
CA LYS A 503 10.87 15.24 19.91
C LYS A 503 10.06 16.03 20.92
N ASP A 504 8.73 15.81 21.03
CA ASP A 504 7.88 16.47 22.02
C ASP A 504 8.28 16.09 23.46
N LEU A 505 8.87 14.92 23.63
CA LEU A 505 9.42 14.44 24.90
C LEU A 505 10.87 14.93 25.12
N SER A 506 11.42 15.73 24.23
CA SER A 506 12.81 16.25 24.25
C SER A 506 13.88 15.17 24.24
N LEU A 507 13.68 14.11 23.45
CA LEU A 507 14.53 12.93 23.40
C LEU A 507 15.37 12.81 22.13
N ILE A 508 15.11 13.67 21.15
CA ILE A 508 15.85 13.80 19.88
C ILE A 508 15.90 15.26 19.46
#